data_34e1d236895bf6e7efa7337cd8891be7
#
_entry.id   34e1d236895bf6e7efa7337cd8891be7
#
_cell.length_a   1.000
_cell.length_b   1.000
_cell.length_c   1.000
_cell.angle_alpha   90.00
_cell.angle_beta   90.00
_cell.angle_gamma   90.00
#
_symmetry.space_group_name_H-M   'P 1'
#
loop_
_entity.id
_entity.type
_entity.pdbx_description
1 polymer ?
#
loop_
_entity_poly.entity_id
_entity_poly.type
_entity_poly.pdbx_seq_one_letter_code
_entity_poly.pdbx_strand_id
1 'polypeptide(L)'
;MTINCVWEHNGRDTLLYAVDFVGAYTRGETLEAAVRKMQAEICSYLKWCGKKAVTSMDIAIIEEKVSELAICDADSDVLFESERAPLTAEEYKKLKALALKSAQDFLALYDSVPDKNATAAPERKTFYGQVPRTA
;
A
#
# COMPACT_ATOMS: atom_id res chain seq x y z
N MET A 1 1.17 -18.84 6.56
CA MET A 1 1.62 -18.23 5.27
C MET A 1 2.61 -17.14 5.60
N THR A 2 3.79 -17.12 4.99
CA THR A 2 4.77 -16.05 5.18
C THR A 2 4.53 -14.96 4.15
N ILE A 3 4.52 -13.70 4.57
CA ILE A 3 4.43 -12.51 3.74
C ILE A 3 5.81 -11.85 3.75
N ASN A 4 6.45 -11.80 2.60
CA ASN A 4 7.71 -11.09 2.42
C ASN A 4 7.44 -9.59 2.33
N CYS A 5 8.14 -8.81 3.16
CA CYS A 5 7.95 -7.38 3.24
C CYS A 5 9.25 -6.61 3.06
N VAL A 6 9.14 -5.46 2.41
CA VAL A 6 10.16 -4.41 2.40
C VAL A 6 9.77 -3.34 3.40
N TRP A 7 10.71 -2.98 4.26
CA TRP A 7 10.52 -1.97 5.29
C TRP A 7 11.26 -0.68 4.94
N GLU A 8 10.50 0.38 4.72
CA GLU A 8 11.02 1.72 4.54
C GLU A 8 10.72 2.58 5.77
N HIS A 9 11.71 3.31 6.29
CA HIS A 9 11.55 4.16 7.45
C HIS A 9 12.53 5.34 7.46
N ASN A 10 12.21 6.37 8.24
CA ASN A 10 13.05 7.53 8.47
C ASN A 10 13.33 7.78 9.98
N GLY A 11 13.12 6.75 10.82
CA GLY A 11 13.27 6.83 12.27
C GLY A 11 12.09 7.48 13.02
N ARG A 12 11.07 7.99 12.29
CA ARG A 12 9.85 8.59 12.86
C ARG A 12 8.59 7.92 12.35
N ASP A 13 8.63 7.44 11.11
CA ASP A 13 7.53 6.82 10.40
C ASP A 13 8.00 5.58 9.66
N THR A 14 7.08 4.68 9.37
CA THR A 14 7.29 3.41 8.71
C THR A 14 6.26 3.21 7.59
N LEU A 15 6.75 2.76 6.44
CA LEU A 15 5.98 2.09 5.39
C LEU A 15 6.46 0.63 5.31
N LEU A 16 5.52 -0.30 5.26
CA LEU A 16 5.78 -1.72 5.15
C LEU A 16 5.04 -2.25 3.93
N TYR A 17 5.76 -2.67 2.92
CA TYR A 17 5.22 -3.13 1.64
C TYR A 17 5.21 -4.65 1.57
N ALA A 18 4.10 -5.23 1.15
CA ALA A 18 3.99 -6.66 0.90
C ALA A 18 4.43 -6.98 -0.53
N VAL A 19 5.60 -7.59 -0.71
CA VAL A 19 6.24 -7.83 -2.02
C VAL A 19 5.38 -8.69 -2.94
N ASP A 20 4.75 -9.72 -2.39
CA ASP A 20 3.94 -10.67 -3.16
C ASP A 20 2.51 -10.16 -3.47
N PHE A 21 2.15 -8.97 -2.95
CA PHE A 21 0.81 -8.37 -3.06
C PHE A 21 0.93 -6.93 -3.54
N VAL A 22 1.16 -6.77 -4.83
CA VAL A 22 1.48 -5.48 -5.46
C VAL A 22 0.43 -4.41 -5.13
N GLY A 23 0.88 -3.34 -4.47
CA GLY A 23 0.03 -2.25 -4.00
C GLY A 23 -0.48 -2.40 -2.56
N ALA A 24 -0.30 -3.57 -1.91
CA ALA A 24 -0.63 -3.73 -0.49
C ALA A 24 0.52 -3.20 0.38
N TYR A 25 0.21 -2.26 1.26
CA TYR A 25 1.17 -1.72 2.22
C TYR A 25 0.48 -1.25 3.49
N THR A 26 1.25 -1.14 4.55
CA THR A 26 0.79 -0.55 5.80
C THR A 26 1.74 0.52 6.27
N ARG A 27 1.26 1.38 7.13
CA ARG A 27 2.06 2.46 7.72
C ARG A 27 1.88 2.55 9.23
N GLY A 28 2.85 3.10 9.90
CA GLY A 28 2.84 3.36 11.32
C GLY A 28 4.00 4.26 11.74
N GLU A 29 3.99 4.69 12.99
CA GLU A 29 5.15 5.37 13.59
C GLU A 29 6.30 4.39 13.85
N THR A 30 5.99 3.09 13.99
CA THR A 30 6.97 2.02 14.22
C THR A 30 6.69 0.82 13.34
N LEU A 31 7.70 -0.04 13.16
CA LEU A 31 7.58 -1.30 12.44
C LEU A 31 6.47 -2.19 13.05
N GLU A 32 6.41 -2.28 14.37
CA GLU A 32 5.41 -3.12 15.05
C GLU A 32 3.99 -2.61 14.79
N ALA A 33 3.81 -1.28 14.70
CA ALA A 33 2.52 -0.68 14.36
C ALA A 33 2.10 -1.01 12.93
N ALA A 34 3.03 -1.02 11.98
CA ALA A 34 2.78 -1.41 10.58
C ALA A 34 2.51 -2.92 10.47
N VAL A 35 3.32 -3.76 11.13
CA VAL A 35 3.16 -5.23 11.15
C VAL A 35 1.78 -5.63 11.66
N ARG A 36 1.31 -5.05 12.77
CA ARG A 36 -0.03 -5.36 13.32
C ARG A 36 -1.18 -5.13 12.34
N LYS A 37 -1.01 -4.22 11.39
CA LYS A 37 -2.04 -3.90 10.37
C LYS A 37 -1.96 -4.80 9.15
N MET A 38 -0.81 -5.42 8.88
CA MET A 38 -0.55 -6.14 7.62
C MET A 38 -1.52 -7.29 7.38
N GLN A 39 -1.92 -8.03 8.41
CA GLN A 39 -2.88 -9.12 8.25
C GLN A 39 -4.22 -8.63 7.73
N ALA A 40 -4.74 -7.52 8.27
CA ALA A 40 -6.00 -6.93 7.83
C ALA A 40 -5.89 -6.40 6.39
N GLU A 41 -4.77 -5.77 6.06
CA GLU A 41 -4.48 -5.28 4.70
C GLU A 41 -4.48 -6.41 3.68
N ILE A 42 -3.73 -7.50 3.94
CA ILE A 42 -3.67 -8.65 3.03
C ILE A 42 -5.04 -9.35 2.90
N CYS A 43 -5.81 -9.45 3.97
CA CYS A 43 -7.17 -9.99 3.90
C CYS A 43 -8.08 -9.12 3.04
N SER A 44 -7.97 -7.80 3.15
CA SER A 44 -8.70 -6.84 2.33
C SER A 44 -8.30 -6.96 0.85
N TYR A 45 -7.00 -7.00 0.57
CA TYR A 45 -6.45 -7.19 -0.77
C TYR A 45 -6.93 -8.50 -1.42
N LEU A 46 -6.85 -9.61 -0.68
CA LEU A 46 -7.32 -10.91 -1.18
C LEU A 46 -8.82 -10.89 -1.49
N LYS A 47 -9.63 -10.28 -0.62
CA LYS A 47 -11.06 -10.09 -0.84
C LYS A 47 -11.32 -9.26 -2.11
N TRP A 48 -10.59 -8.16 -2.30
CA TRP A 48 -10.68 -7.35 -3.52
C TRP A 48 -10.31 -8.14 -4.77
N CYS A 49 -9.32 -9.03 -4.68
CA CYS A 49 -8.95 -9.96 -5.75
C CYS A 49 -9.91 -11.15 -5.92
N GLY A 50 -11.01 -11.25 -5.16
CA GLY A 50 -11.93 -12.39 -5.20
C GLY A 50 -11.37 -13.68 -4.62
N LYS A 51 -10.33 -13.60 -3.79
CA LYS A 51 -9.66 -14.75 -3.14
C LYS A 51 -10.12 -14.92 -1.70
N LYS A 52 -9.91 -16.13 -1.16
CA LYS A 52 -10.22 -16.42 0.25
C LYS A 52 -9.22 -15.72 1.18
N ALA A 53 -9.72 -15.21 2.30
CA ALA A 53 -8.87 -14.68 3.36
C ALA A 53 -7.99 -15.76 3.99
N VAL A 54 -6.82 -15.38 4.48
CA VAL A 54 -5.88 -16.25 5.19
C VAL A 54 -6.00 -15.99 6.69
N THR A 55 -6.04 -17.05 7.49
CA THR A 55 -6.30 -16.97 8.94
C THR A 55 -5.06 -16.71 9.79
N SER A 56 -3.87 -17.05 9.27
CA SER A 56 -2.59 -16.86 9.98
C SER A 56 -1.50 -16.45 9.01
N MET A 57 -0.76 -15.42 9.37
CA MET A 57 0.34 -14.85 8.59
C MET A 57 1.54 -14.56 9.47
N ASP A 58 2.72 -14.90 8.97
CA ASP A 58 4.01 -14.51 9.53
C ASP A 58 4.60 -13.44 8.62
N ILE A 59 5.14 -12.39 9.19
CA ILE A 59 5.77 -11.28 8.43
C ILE A 59 7.27 -11.49 8.45
N ALA A 60 7.87 -11.54 7.26
CA ALA A 60 9.32 -11.60 7.08
C ALA A 60 9.81 -10.30 6.43
N ILE A 61 10.68 -9.57 7.12
CA ILE A 61 11.36 -8.42 6.55
C ILE A 61 12.54 -8.93 5.71
N ILE A 62 12.46 -8.76 4.39
CA ILE A 62 13.50 -9.23 3.46
C ILE A 62 14.41 -8.12 2.95
N GLU A 63 13.95 -6.87 3.02
CA GLU A 63 14.70 -5.69 2.65
C GLU A 63 14.37 -4.55 3.62
N GLU A 64 15.35 -3.69 3.87
CA GLU A 64 15.23 -2.48 4.69
C GLU A 64 15.79 -1.29 3.92
N LYS A 65 15.03 -0.19 3.89
CA LYS A 65 15.43 1.08 3.31
C LYS A 65 15.28 2.19 4.34
N VAL A 66 16.38 2.83 4.68
CA VAL A 66 16.36 4.11 5.41
C VAL A 66 16.17 5.23 4.40
N SER A 67 15.14 6.03 4.59
CA SER A 67 14.76 7.15 3.70
C SER A 67 14.89 8.47 4.44
N GLU A 68 15.24 9.52 3.70
CA GLU A 68 15.21 10.91 4.21
C GLU A 68 13.87 11.61 3.89
N LEU A 69 12.97 10.92 3.17
CA LEU A 69 11.70 11.47 2.71
C LEU A 69 10.65 11.55 3.83
N ALA A 70 9.60 12.32 3.58
CA ALA A 70 8.43 12.42 4.47
C ALA A 70 7.48 11.23 4.25
N ILE A 71 7.93 10.02 4.58
CA ILE A 71 7.20 8.77 4.34
C ILE A 71 5.84 8.71 5.04
N CYS A 72 5.60 9.51 6.08
CA CYS A 72 4.28 9.67 6.70
C CYS A 72 3.23 10.17 5.69
N ASP A 73 3.64 10.91 4.67
CA ASP A 73 2.79 11.41 3.58
C ASP A 73 2.80 10.49 2.35
N ALA A 74 3.35 9.27 2.50
CA ALA A 74 3.56 8.29 1.45
C ALA A 74 4.57 8.74 0.37
N ASP A 75 5.46 9.64 0.73
CA ASP A 75 6.62 9.99 -0.08
C ASP A 75 7.62 8.84 0.03
N SER A 76 7.96 8.20 -1.07
CA SER A 76 8.79 6.99 -1.09
C SER A 76 9.69 6.96 -2.31
N ASP A 77 10.92 6.52 -2.12
CA ASP A 77 11.90 6.28 -3.18
C ASP A 77 12.39 4.82 -3.19
N VAL A 78 11.68 3.93 -2.50
CA VAL A 78 12.07 2.53 -2.42
C VAL A 78 11.87 1.82 -3.76
N LEU A 79 12.87 1.06 -4.16
CA LEU A 79 12.83 0.14 -5.29
C LEU A 79 13.26 -1.23 -4.78
N PHE A 80 12.36 -2.20 -4.83
CA PHE A 80 12.62 -3.55 -4.33
C PHE A 80 13.64 -4.26 -5.22
N GLU A 81 14.51 -5.09 -4.63
CA GLU A 81 15.45 -5.90 -5.42
C GLU A 81 14.73 -6.77 -6.45
N SER A 82 13.55 -7.31 -6.11
CA SER A 82 12.73 -8.11 -7.02
C SER A 82 12.21 -7.31 -8.23
N GLU A 83 12.17 -5.99 -8.17
CA GLU A 83 11.67 -5.12 -9.25
C GLU A 83 12.78 -4.63 -10.20
N ARG A 84 14.04 -4.94 -9.89
CA ARG A 84 15.18 -4.53 -10.73
C ARG A 84 15.30 -5.34 -12.01
N ALA A 85 14.78 -6.57 -12.03
CA ALA A 85 14.77 -7.41 -13.21
C ALA A 85 13.68 -6.97 -14.20
N PRO A 86 13.92 -7.07 -15.52
CA PRO A 86 12.87 -6.84 -16.51
C PRO A 86 11.70 -7.79 -16.32
N LEU A 87 10.47 -7.27 -16.47
CA LEU A 87 9.26 -8.08 -16.41
C LEU A 87 9.22 -9.09 -17.56
N THR A 88 8.82 -10.31 -17.26
CA THR A 88 8.42 -11.27 -18.29
C THR A 88 7.09 -10.84 -18.92
N ALA A 89 6.80 -11.36 -20.13
CA ALA A 89 5.54 -11.08 -20.81
C ALA A 89 4.29 -11.51 -19.99
N GLU A 90 4.44 -12.58 -19.19
CA GLU A 90 3.36 -13.08 -18.32
C GLU A 90 3.14 -12.15 -17.12
N GLU A 91 4.20 -11.74 -16.46
CA GLU A 91 4.14 -10.79 -15.35
C GLU A 91 3.56 -9.45 -15.80
N TYR A 92 4.02 -8.92 -16.93
CA TYR A 92 3.45 -7.71 -17.53
C TYR A 92 1.93 -7.85 -17.74
N LYS A 93 1.48 -8.99 -18.27
CA LYS A 93 0.06 -9.25 -18.51
C LYS A 93 -0.77 -9.25 -17.22
N LYS A 94 -0.22 -9.90 -16.16
CA LYS A 94 -0.85 -9.96 -14.84
C LYS A 94 -0.92 -8.57 -14.19
N LEU A 95 0.18 -7.83 -14.17
CA LEU A 95 0.25 -6.50 -13.57
C LEU A 95 -0.62 -5.49 -14.32
N LYS A 96 -0.65 -5.55 -15.65
CA LYS A 96 -1.55 -4.72 -16.47
C LYS A 96 -3.02 -5.00 -16.13
N ALA A 97 -3.41 -6.27 -16.02
CA ALA A 97 -4.79 -6.64 -15.66
C ALA A 97 -5.16 -6.12 -14.26
N LEU A 98 -4.24 -6.22 -13.29
CA LEU A 98 -4.43 -5.70 -11.94
C LEU A 98 -4.59 -4.17 -11.94
N ALA A 99 -3.74 -3.46 -12.66
CA ALA A 99 -3.80 -2.00 -12.78
C ALA A 99 -5.13 -1.53 -13.42
N LEU A 100 -5.57 -2.18 -14.50
CA LEU A 100 -6.84 -1.87 -15.14
C LEU A 100 -8.04 -2.17 -14.22
N LYS A 101 -8.01 -3.30 -13.49
CA LYS A 101 -9.03 -3.60 -12.49
C LYS A 101 -9.07 -2.53 -11.41
N SER A 102 -7.94 -2.12 -10.87
CA SER A 102 -7.85 -1.08 -9.85
C SER A 102 -8.46 0.24 -10.33
N ALA A 103 -8.14 0.67 -11.54
CA ALA A 103 -8.70 1.89 -12.13
C ALA A 103 -10.22 1.80 -12.33
N GLN A 104 -10.74 0.66 -12.78
CA GLN A 104 -12.16 0.43 -12.95
C GLN A 104 -12.92 0.42 -11.62
N ASP A 105 -12.38 -0.26 -10.62
CA ASP A 105 -12.98 -0.32 -9.28
C ASP A 105 -12.96 1.05 -8.60
N PHE A 106 -11.89 1.83 -8.78
CA PHE A 106 -11.81 3.20 -8.30
C PHE A 106 -12.85 4.10 -8.97
N LEU A 107 -13.02 3.98 -10.29
CA LEU A 107 -14.06 4.72 -11.02
C LEU A 107 -15.46 4.38 -10.51
N ALA A 108 -15.74 3.08 -10.32
CA ALA A 108 -17.03 2.63 -9.78
C ALA A 108 -17.28 3.15 -8.36
N LEU A 109 -16.24 3.17 -7.50
CA LEU A 109 -16.30 3.76 -6.18
C LEU A 109 -16.58 5.27 -6.26
N TYR A 110 -15.86 6.00 -7.10
CA TYR A 110 -16.05 7.43 -7.30
C TYR A 110 -17.48 7.74 -7.79
N ASP A 111 -17.99 6.95 -8.73
CA ASP A 111 -19.34 7.12 -9.26
C ASP A 111 -20.44 6.87 -8.21
N SER A 112 -20.14 6.06 -7.18
CA SER A 112 -21.04 5.80 -6.06
C SER A 112 -21.12 6.93 -5.05
N VAL A 113 -20.19 7.89 -5.08
CA VAL A 113 -20.14 9.04 -4.13
C VAL A 113 -21.28 10.00 -4.45
N PRO A 114 -22.21 10.26 -3.49
CA PRO A 114 -23.40 11.11 -3.75
C PRO A 114 -23.04 12.56 -4.08
N ASP A 115 -22.06 13.12 -3.36
CA ASP A 115 -21.56 14.49 -3.58
C ASP A 115 -20.07 14.48 -3.88
N LYS A 116 -19.74 14.53 -5.18
CA LYS A 116 -18.36 14.52 -5.67
C LYS A 116 -17.58 15.81 -5.36
N ASN A 117 -18.28 16.87 -4.93
CA ASN A 117 -17.67 18.14 -4.56
C ASN A 117 -17.49 18.29 -3.04
N ALA A 118 -17.95 17.32 -2.27
CA ALA A 118 -17.71 17.31 -0.82
C ALA A 118 -16.22 17.34 -0.52
N THR A 119 -15.83 18.15 0.46
CA THR A 119 -14.43 18.27 0.88
C THR A 119 -14.33 18.02 2.37
N ALA A 120 -13.24 17.35 2.79
CA ALA A 120 -12.91 17.18 4.19
C ALA A 120 -11.42 17.47 4.41
N ALA A 121 -11.09 18.16 5.50
CA ALA A 121 -9.70 18.26 5.93
C ALA A 121 -9.25 16.92 6.53
N PRO A 122 -8.03 16.47 6.27
CA PRO A 122 -7.49 15.26 6.91
C PRO A 122 -7.39 15.46 8.43
N GLU A 123 -7.63 14.42 9.21
CA GLU A 123 -7.54 14.47 10.68
C GLU A 123 -6.12 14.72 11.16
N ARG A 124 -5.13 14.21 10.45
CA ARG A 124 -3.71 14.42 10.72
C ARG A 124 -3.11 15.57 9.91
N LYS A 125 -2.08 16.22 10.44
CA LYS A 125 -1.25 17.16 9.67
C LYS A 125 -0.35 16.36 8.74
N THR A 126 -0.33 16.75 7.46
CA THR A 126 0.63 16.29 6.46
C THR A 126 1.80 17.28 6.36
N PHE A 127 2.81 16.97 5.57
CA PHE A 127 3.89 17.93 5.27
C PHE A 127 3.36 19.24 4.68
N TYR A 128 2.32 19.17 3.88
CA TYR A 128 1.64 20.34 3.28
C TYR A 128 0.54 20.95 4.16
N GLY A 129 0.44 20.50 5.43
CA GLY A 129 -0.60 20.93 6.34
C GLY A 129 -1.92 20.18 6.14
N GLN A 130 -3.01 20.72 6.70
CA GLN A 130 -4.35 20.20 6.53
C GLN A 130 -4.98 20.83 5.28
N VAL A 131 -4.98 20.11 4.18
CA VAL A 131 -5.59 20.54 2.93
C VAL A 131 -6.89 19.78 2.72
N PRO A 132 -8.04 20.47 2.58
CA PRO A 132 -9.30 19.83 2.20
C PRO A 132 -9.14 19.12 0.85
N ARG A 133 -9.71 17.92 0.74
CA ARG A 133 -9.72 17.15 -0.50
C ARG A 133 -11.14 16.88 -0.93
N THR A 134 -11.37 16.93 -2.22
CA THR A 134 -12.62 16.42 -2.81
C THR A 134 -12.63 14.89 -2.73
N ALA A 135 -13.80 14.35 -2.52
CA ALA A 135 -14.03 12.90 -2.55
C ALA A 135 -13.81 12.34 -3.95
#